data_f17ea81a18b9cc52bce363fee6807c54
#
_entry.id   f17ea81a18b9cc52bce363fee6807c54
#
_cell.length_a   1.000
_cell.length_b   1.000
_cell.length_c   1.000
_cell.angle_alpha   90.00
_cell.angle_beta   90.00
_cell.angle_gamma   90.00
#
_symmetry.space_group_name_H-M   'P 1'
#
loop_
_entity.id
_entity.type
_entity.pdbx_description
1 polymer ?
#
loop_
_entity_poly.entity_id
_entity_poly.type
_entity_poly.pdbx_seq_one_letter_code
_entity_poly.pdbx_strand_id
1 'polypeptide(L)'
;MGLSICYDVRFPELYRHLVGAGADLLMIPAAFTAFTGKDRWQVLLQARAIENTAYVLAPAQTGVHHGRRQSHGHALVIDPWGTVLADAGVQAGAAIAPVNTSHLGHVRGQMPSLRHRQPALF
;
A
#
# COMPACT_ATOMS: atom_id res chain seq x y z
N MET A 1 -9.98 -8.54 2.45
CA MET A 1 -8.79 -7.76 2.87
C MET A 1 -7.58 -8.67 2.87
N GLY A 2 -6.46 -8.22 2.29
CA GLY A 2 -5.17 -8.91 2.31
C GLY A 2 -4.25 -8.31 3.38
N LEU A 3 -3.53 -9.14 4.12
CA LEU A 3 -2.64 -8.72 5.20
C LEU A 3 -1.19 -9.03 4.85
N SER A 4 -0.28 -8.10 5.12
CA SER A 4 1.16 -8.28 5.03
C SER A 4 1.83 -7.41 6.09
N ILE A 5 3.14 -7.46 6.20
CA ILE A 5 3.84 -6.66 7.21
C ILE A 5 5.18 -6.12 6.68
N CYS A 6 5.37 -4.81 6.81
CA CYS A 6 6.66 -4.11 6.69
C CYS A 6 7.47 -4.51 5.44
N TYR A 7 8.48 -5.36 5.59
CA TYR A 7 9.40 -5.77 4.51
C TYR A 7 8.68 -6.46 3.35
N ASP A 8 7.54 -7.10 3.62
CA ASP A 8 6.72 -7.80 2.61
C ASP A 8 6.32 -6.90 1.45
N VAL A 9 6.23 -5.58 1.67
CA VAL A 9 5.90 -4.60 0.60
C VAL A 9 6.84 -4.69 -0.60
N ARG A 10 8.01 -5.31 -0.45
CA ARG A 10 9.00 -5.48 -1.53
C ARG A 10 8.70 -6.66 -2.47
N PHE A 11 7.78 -7.54 -2.09
CA PHE A 11 7.46 -8.76 -2.84
C PHE A 11 6.11 -8.61 -3.57
N PRO A 12 6.08 -8.19 -4.84
CA PRO A 12 4.85 -7.98 -5.60
C PRO A 12 4.02 -9.27 -5.74
N GLU A 13 4.66 -10.42 -5.74
CA GLU A 13 4.02 -11.73 -5.86
C GLU A 13 3.01 -11.99 -4.75
N LEU A 14 3.35 -11.60 -3.50
CA LEU A 14 2.46 -11.72 -2.35
C LEU A 14 1.16 -10.96 -2.57
N TYR A 15 1.26 -9.71 -3.00
CA TYR A 15 0.09 -8.84 -3.21
C TYR A 15 -0.75 -9.32 -4.38
N ARG A 16 -0.10 -9.82 -5.40
CA ARG A 16 -0.78 -10.45 -6.54
C ARG A 16 -1.57 -11.68 -6.10
N HIS A 17 -1.00 -12.49 -5.22
CA HIS A 17 -1.68 -13.65 -4.65
C HIS A 17 -2.87 -13.23 -3.78
N LEU A 18 -2.69 -12.26 -2.88
CA LEU A 18 -3.76 -11.76 -2.00
C LEU A 18 -4.96 -11.22 -2.81
N VAL A 19 -4.70 -10.43 -3.84
CA VAL A 19 -5.77 -9.89 -4.69
C VAL A 19 -6.39 -10.98 -5.57
N GLY A 20 -5.60 -11.93 -6.04
CA GLY A 20 -6.10 -13.13 -6.74
C GLY A 20 -7.04 -13.98 -5.85
N ALA A 21 -6.82 -13.97 -4.54
CA ALA A 21 -7.68 -14.60 -3.54
C ALA A 21 -8.89 -13.73 -3.12
N GLY A 22 -9.12 -12.59 -3.79
CA GLY A 22 -10.28 -11.73 -3.59
C GLY A 22 -10.07 -10.54 -2.64
N ALA A 23 -8.83 -10.15 -2.34
CA ALA A 23 -8.59 -8.95 -1.54
C ALA A 23 -8.81 -7.69 -2.39
N ASP A 24 -9.64 -6.78 -1.90
CA ASP A 24 -9.89 -5.44 -2.47
C ASP A 24 -9.12 -4.35 -1.74
N LEU A 25 -8.63 -4.66 -0.56
CA LEU A 25 -7.90 -3.77 0.33
C LEU A 25 -6.69 -4.50 0.90
N LEU A 26 -5.54 -3.87 0.84
CA LEU A 26 -4.25 -4.36 1.32
C LEU A 26 -3.85 -3.58 2.57
N MET A 27 -3.66 -4.28 3.68
CA MET A 27 -3.20 -3.70 4.96
C MET A 27 -1.71 -3.99 5.13
N ILE A 28 -0.90 -2.93 5.25
CA ILE A 28 0.57 -3.02 5.25
C ILE A 28 1.15 -2.21 6.42
N PRO A 29 1.01 -2.67 7.67
CA PRO A 29 1.68 -2.01 8.80
C PRO A 29 3.20 -2.13 8.70
N ALA A 30 3.93 -1.06 9.08
CA ALA A 30 5.38 -1.04 8.98
C ALA A 30 6.06 -0.10 9.97
N ALA A 31 7.35 -0.37 10.19
CA ALA A 31 8.31 0.53 10.83
C ALA A 31 9.50 0.76 9.88
N PHE A 32 9.23 1.36 8.72
CA PHE A 32 10.29 1.70 7.77
C PHE A 32 11.28 2.67 8.40
N THR A 33 12.59 2.43 8.20
CA THR A 33 13.61 3.36 8.67
C THR A 33 13.52 4.68 7.90
N ALA A 34 13.82 5.80 8.56
CA ALA A 34 13.80 7.12 7.92
C ALA A 34 14.72 7.18 6.70
N PHE A 35 15.85 6.48 6.73
CA PHE A 35 16.82 6.44 5.64
C PHE A 35 16.25 5.84 4.34
N THR A 36 15.56 4.70 4.43
CA THR A 36 14.99 4.04 3.24
C THR A 36 13.57 4.48 2.94
N GLY A 37 12.84 4.94 3.96
CA GLY A 37 11.42 5.30 3.84
C GLY A 37 11.21 6.50 2.92
N LYS A 38 12.04 7.54 3.05
CA LYS A 38 11.94 8.76 2.25
C LYS A 38 11.92 8.53 0.73
N ASP A 39 12.63 7.50 0.26
CA ASP A 39 12.77 7.24 -1.17
C ASP A 39 11.88 6.08 -1.65
N ARG A 40 11.40 5.23 -0.75
CA ARG A 40 10.83 3.93 -1.15
C ARG A 40 9.45 3.65 -0.60
N TRP A 41 9.09 4.16 0.58
CA TRP A 41 7.86 3.79 1.26
C TRP A 41 6.63 4.08 0.40
N GLN A 42 6.41 5.32 0.05
CA GLN A 42 5.27 5.75 -0.75
C GLN A 42 5.26 5.10 -2.14
N VAL A 43 6.40 5.08 -2.82
CA VAL A 43 6.52 4.52 -4.18
C VAL A 43 6.15 3.04 -4.21
N LEU A 44 6.63 2.26 -3.24
CA LEU A 44 6.29 0.84 -3.15
C LEU A 44 4.80 0.64 -2.88
N LEU A 45 4.20 1.40 -1.98
CA LEU A 45 2.78 1.31 -1.67
C LEU A 45 1.90 1.68 -2.87
N GLN A 46 2.26 2.75 -3.58
CA GLN A 46 1.57 3.14 -4.82
C GLN A 46 1.69 2.05 -5.90
N ALA A 47 2.87 1.44 -6.04
CA ALA A 47 3.04 0.31 -6.95
C ALA A 47 2.10 -0.85 -6.58
N ARG A 48 1.99 -1.20 -5.29
CA ARG A 48 1.06 -2.27 -4.83
C ARG A 48 -0.40 -1.92 -5.13
N ALA A 49 -0.79 -0.66 -4.96
CA ALA A 49 -2.14 -0.20 -5.30
C ALA A 49 -2.42 -0.29 -6.81
N ILE A 50 -1.55 0.27 -7.63
CA ILE A 50 -1.72 0.39 -9.09
C ILE A 50 -1.72 -1.00 -9.76
N GLU A 51 -0.70 -1.80 -9.52
CA GLU A 51 -0.53 -3.10 -10.19
C GLU A 51 -1.61 -4.12 -9.82
N ASN A 52 -2.20 -3.96 -8.62
CA ASN A 52 -3.25 -4.85 -8.12
C ASN A 52 -4.65 -4.25 -8.19
N THR A 53 -4.78 -2.98 -8.63
CA THR A 53 -6.05 -2.24 -8.62
C THR A 53 -6.81 -2.46 -7.31
N ALA A 54 -6.15 -2.13 -6.19
CA ALA A 54 -6.65 -2.35 -4.84
C ALA A 54 -6.36 -1.14 -3.95
N TYR A 55 -7.17 -0.91 -2.92
CA TYR A 55 -6.86 0.06 -1.88
C TYR A 55 -5.66 -0.41 -1.06
N VAL A 56 -4.83 0.54 -0.60
CA VAL A 56 -3.74 0.29 0.33
C VAL A 56 -3.95 1.13 1.59
N LEU A 57 -3.97 0.47 2.75
CA LEU A 57 -3.90 1.10 4.06
C LEU A 57 -2.56 0.70 4.69
N ALA A 58 -1.72 1.69 4.94
CA ALA A 58 -0.36 1.46 5.37
C ALA A 58 -0.06 2.21 6.69
N PRO A 59 -0.49 1.67 7.85
CA PRO A 59 -0.10 2.22 9.15
C PRO A 59 1.43 2.21 9.27
N ALA A 60 2.02 3.34 9.67
CA ALA A 60 3.46 3.47 9.75
C ALA A 60 3.89 4.04 11.11
N GLN A 61 4.85 3.39 11.74
CA GLN A 61 5.46 3.92 12.94
C GLN A 61 6.27 5.18 12.61
N THR A 62 6.24 6.14 13.54
CA THR A 62 7.03 7.38 13.47
C THR A 62 7.86 7.58 14.73
N GLY A 63 8.79 8.51 14.70
CA GLY A 63 9.61 8.92 15.85
C GLY A 63 10.97 8.25 15.94
N VAL A 64 11.67 8.56 17.03
CA VAL A 64 13.00 8.05 17.35
C VAL A 64 12.89 6.93 18.39
N HIS A 65 13.47 5.78 18.09
CA HIS A 65 13.45 4.61 18.96
C HIS A 65 14.84 4.34 19.51
N HIS A 66 14.94 4.11 20.84
CA HIS A 66 16.21 3.80 21.54
C HIS A 66 17.37 4.75 21.18
N GLY A 67 17.06 6.04 21.05
CA GLY A 67 18.04 7.12 20.88
C GLY A 67 18.72 7.24 19.53
N ARG A 68 18.58 6.29 18.62
CA ARG A 68 19.30 6.31 17.32
C ARG A 68 18.46 5.88 16.11
N ARG A 69 17.50 4.99 16.28
CA ARG A 69 16.71 4.43 15.18
C ARG A 69 15.49 5.31 14.94
N GLN A 70 15.42 5.96 13.79
CA GLN A 70 14.27 6.78 13.40
C GLN A 70 13.40 6.03 12.38
N SER A 71 12.10 6.00 12.64
CA SER A 71 11.09 5.53 11.69
C SER A 71 10.61 6.67 10.81
N HIS A 72 10.23 6.33 9.56
CA HIS A 72 9.89 7.29 8.52
C HIS A 72 8.57 8.01 8.78
N GLY A 73 7.60 7.35 9.42
CA GLY A 73 6.25 7.85 9.51
C GLY A 73 5.48 7.67 8.22
N HIS A 74 4.64 8.64 7.88
CA HIS A 74 3.79 8.65 6.68
C HIS A 74 2.89 7.42 6.60
N ALA A 75 1.99 7.26 7.59
CA ALA A 75 0.88 6.34 7.45
C ALA A 75 -0.01 6.82 6.30
N LEU A 76 -0.25 5.96 5.30
CA LEU A 76 -0.88 6.33 4.03
C LEU A 76 -2.18 5.56 3.79
N VAL A 77 -3.12 6.24 3.15
CA VAL A 77 -4.27 5.62 2.47
C VAL A 77 -4.15 5.93 0.98
N ILE A 78 -4.15 4.89 0.15
CA ILE A 78 -3.95 4.99 -1.30
C ILE A 78 -5.11 4.29 -2.01
N ASP A 79 -5.65 4.91 -3.05
CA ASP A 79 -6.74 4.35 -3.85
C ASP A 79 -6.24 3.36 -4.93
N PRO A 80 -7.13 2.63 -5.59
CA PRO A 80 -6.76 1.66 -6.64
C PRO A 80 -6.09 2.27 -7.88
N TRP A 81 -6.18 3.58 -8.07
CA TRP A 81 -5.51 4.32 -9.14
C TRP A 81 -4.09 4.72 -8.77
N GLY A 82 -3.71 4.58 -7.49
CA GLY A 82 -2.41 4.98 -6.95
C GLY A 82 -2.38 6.39 -6.38
N THR A 83 -3.55 7.04 -6.25
CA THR A 83 -3.65 8.37 -5.63
C THR A 83 -3.51 8.24 -4.11
N VAL A 84 -2.62 9.03 -3.51
CA VAL A 84 -2.55 9.16 -2.06
C VAL A 84 -3.75 10.00 -1.61
N LEU A 85 -4.69 9.35 -0.91
CA LEU A 85 -5.91 9.99 -0.40
C LEU A 85 -5.68 10.70 0.93
N ALA A 86 -4.80 10.15 1.76
CA ALA A 86 -4.44 10.72 3.06
C ALA A 86 -3.03 10.31 3.47
N ASP A 87 -2.34 11.22 4.15
CA ASP A 87 -0.99 11.05 4.71
C ASP A 87 -0.96 11.65 6.12
N ALA A 88 -0.60 10.86 7.12
CA ALA A 88 -0.47 11.32 8.51
C ALA A 88 0.85 12.09 8.78
N GLY A 89 1.76 12.12 7.81
CA GLY A 89 3.04 12.81 7.95
C GLY A 89 4.00 12.13 8.93
N VAL A 90 4.92 12.93 9.47
CA VAL A 90 6.01 12.45 10.35
C VAL A 90 5.68 12.50 11.84
N GLN A 91 4.54 13.06 12.22
CA GLN A 91 4.09 13.14 13.61
C GLN A 91 3.12 12.00 13.93
N ALA A 92 2.95 11.72 15.23
CA ALA A 92 1.91 10.81 15.68
C ALA A 92 0.53 11.37 15.29
N GLY A 93 -0.28 10.56 14.59
CA GLY A 93 -1.57 11.03 14.07
C GLY A 93 -2.30 9.92 13.31
N ALA A 94 -3.34 10.31 12.58
CA ALA A 94 -4.15 9.40 11.79
C ALA A 94 -4.34 9.93 10.37
N ALA A 95 -4.25 9.04 9.38
CA ALA A 95 -4.66 9.28 8.01
C ALA A 95 -6.06 8.69 7.82
N ILE A 96 -7.02 9.51 7.40
CA ILE A 96 -8.43 9.10 7.23
C ILE A 96 -8.86 9.43 5.81
N ALA A 97 -9.41 8.43 5.12
CA ALA A 97 -9.98 8.60 3.79
C ALA A 97 -11.12 7.60 3.56
N PRO A 98 -12.09 7.92 2.69
CA PRO A 98 -13.15 6.98 2.34
C PRO A 98 -12.62 5.83 1.50
N VAL A 99 -13.09 4.61 1.78
CA VAL A 99 -12.94 3.44 0.91
C VAL A 99 -14.24 3.25 0.15
N ASN A 100 -14.20 3.39 -1.18
CA ASN A 100 -15.37 3.34 -2.03
C ASN A 100 -15.29 2.13 -2.98
N THR A 101 -16.15 1.15 -2.77
CA THR A 101 -16.19 -0.07 -3.57
C THR A 101 -16.69 0.18 -5.01
N SER A 102 -17.54 1.19 -5.22
CA SER A 102 -17.96 1.59 -6.57
C SER A 102 -16.80 2.19 -7.36
N HIS A 103 -15.96 3.00 -6.72
CA HIS A 103 -14.73 3.51 -7.33
C HIS A 103 -13.76 2.38 -7.69
N LEU A 104 -13.59 1.40 -6.78
CA LEU A 104 -12.78 0.21 -7.07
C LEU A 104 -13.27 -0.52 -8.32
N GLY A 105 -14.58 -0.75 -8.41
CA GLY A 105 -15.21 -1.39 -9.57
C GLY A 105 -15.00 -0.59 -10.87
N HIS A 106 -15.11 0.73 -10.79
CA HIS A 106 -14.88 1.63 -11.92
C HIS A 106 -13.42 1.55 -12.42
N VAL A 107 -12.46 1.64 -11.51
CA VAL A 107 -11.02 1.54 -11.85
C VAL A 107 -10.70 0.19 -12.51
N ARG A 108 -11.20 -0.92 -11.95
CA ARG A 108 -11.02 -2.27 -12.52
C ARG A 108 -11.69 -2.43 -13.88
N GLY A 109 -12.78 -1.70 -14.13
CA GLY A 109 -13.45 -1.67 -15.43
C GLY A 109 -12.65 -0.91 -16.49
N GLN A 110 -12.10 0.25 -16.12
CA GLN A 110 -11.29 1.07 -17.01
C GLN A 110 -9.90 0.46 -17.28
N MET A 111 -9.30 -0.15 -16.26
CA MET A 111 -7.96 -0.74 -16.34
C MET A 111 -8.00 -2.21 -15.91
N PRO A 112 -8.48 -3.12 -16.80
CA PRO A 112 -8.66 -4.53 -16.47
C PRO A 112 -7.35 -5.34 -16.48
N SER A 113 -6.25 -4.77 -15.99
CA SER A 113 -4.91 -5.35 -15.99
C SER A 113 -4.84 -6.73 -15.33
N LEU A 114 -5.62 -6.95 -14.25
CA LEU A 114 -5.69 -8.25 -13.58
C LEU A 114 -6.25 -9.36 -14.49
N ARG A 115 -7.20 -9.04 -15.38
CA ARG A 115 -7.79 -9.98 -16.34
C ARG A 115 -6.87 -10.23 -17.55
N HIS A 116 -5.99 -9.29 -17.85
CA HIS A 116 -5.05 -9.40 -18.97
C HIS A 116 -3.79 -10.18 -18.61
N ARG A 117 -3.65 -10.58 -17.35
CA ARG A 117 -2.52 -11.42 -16.93
C ARG A 117 -2.51 -12.73 -17.70
N GLN A 118 -1.31 -13.15 -18.07
CA GLN A 118 -1.06 -14.47 -18.68
C GLN A 118 -0.20 -15.30 -17.73
N PRO A 119 -0.82 -16.02 -16.77
CA PRO A 119 -0.10 -16.73 -15.72
C PRO A 119 0.89 -17.79 -16.24
N ALA A 120 0.71 -18.26 -17.48
CA ALA A 120 1.63 -19.19 -18.10
C ALA A 120 2.99 -18.55 -18.53
N LEU A 121 3.06 -17.23 -18.51
CA LEU A 121 4.28 -16.48 -18.90
C LEU A 121 5.05 -15.91 -17.70
N PHE A 122 4.47 -15.95 -16.48
CA PHE A 122 5.04 -15.33 -15.28
C PHE A 122 4.87 -16.23 -14.07
#